data_d8c15ea040bdc6b8d9e30d7007a6e8ef
#
_entry.id   d8c15ea040bdc6b8d9e30d7007a6e8ef
#
_cell.length_a   1.000
_cell.length_b   1.000
_cell.length_c   1.000
_cell.angle_alpha   90.00
_cell.angle_beta   90.00
_cell.angle_gamma   90.00
#
_symmetry.space_group_name_H-M   'P 1'
#
loop_
_entity.id
_entity.type
_entity.pdbx_description
1 polymer ?
#
loop_
_entity_poly.entity_id
_entity_poly.type
_entity_poly.pdbx_seq_one_letter_code
_entity_poly.pdbx_strand_id
1 'polypeptide(L)'
;MTDVSMQRILLDTNVLLDYLLHRDDHAKMAEAVMELGAKNNVTLLCASLSLKDIAYLSSSAIRREFKPNESEVENFTRSFLSSRVPWRCIEQVKEMCDIVAVDESTCDKAFSLQKRHRDFEDNLIIVAAQQSGANCVVTSDAELISHFPEYCKTPAEIVAALE
;
A
#
# COMPACT_ATOMS: atom_id res chain seq x y z
N MET A 1 30.06 -10.50 0.84
CA MET A 1 28.61 -10.38 0.59
C MET A 1 28.26 -8.91 0.77
N THR A 2 27.98 -8.22 -0.29
CA THR A 2 27.52 -6.84 -0.21
C THR A 2 26.12 -6.87 0.36
N ASP A 3 26.02 -6.45 1.60
CA ASP A 3 24.76 -6.10 2.23
C ASP A 3 24.14 -4.99 1.36
N VAL A 4 23.19 -5.37 0.51
CA VAL A 4 22.41 -4.39 -0.25
C VAL A 4 21.54 -3.74 0.79
N SER A 5 22.02 -2.64 1.37
CA SER A 5 21.23 -1.89 2.33
C SER A 5 19.87 -1.60 1.70
N MET A 6 18.82 -2.06 2.34
CA MET A 6 17.45 -1.79 1.91
C MET A 6 17.20 -0.28 2.03
N GLN A 7 17.18 0.41 0.91
CA GLN A 7 17.11 1.88 0.88
C GLN A 7 15.77 2.40 0.42
N ARG A 8 15.07 1.65 -0.42
CA ARG A 8 13.79 2.05 -1.03
C ARG A 8 12.86 0.86 -1.10
N ILE A 9 11.68 0.96 -0.55
CA ILE A 9 10.65 -0.09 -0.62
C ILE A 9 9.34 0.50 -1.10
N LEU A 10 8.64 -0.19 -1.98
CA LEU A 10 7.29 0.20 -2.39
C LEU A 10 6.27 -0.56 -1.55
N LEU A 11 5.37 0.18 -0.94
CA LEU A 11 4.29 -0.37 -0.14
C LEU A 11 3.07 -0.61 -1.01
N ASP A 12 2.59 -1.84 -1.05
CA ASP A 12 1.35 -2.17 -1.73
C ASP A 12 0.14 -1.58 -0.98
N THR A 13 -0.94 -1.37 -1.70
CA THR A 13 -2.19 -0.76 -1.19
C THR A 13 -2.72 -1.46 0.06
N ASN A 14 -2.64 -2.80 0.12
CA ASN A 14 -3.11 -3.56 1.28
C ASN A 14 -2.32 -3.21 2.56
N VAL A 15 -1.00 -3.06 2.48
CA VAL A 15 -0.15 -2.70 3.63
C VAL A 15 -0.43 -1.28 4.09
N LEU A 16 -0.61 -0.34 3.14
CA LEU A 16 -0.98 1.04 3.46
C LEU A 16 -2.34 1.12 4.15
N LEU A 17 -3.33 0.35 3.67
CA LEU A 17 -4.66 0.31 4.28
C LEU A 17 -4.65 -0.36 5.66
N ASP A 18 -3.83 -1.39 5.86
CA ASP A 18 -3.67 -2.02 7.18
C ASP A 18 -3.17 -1.01 8.22
N TYR A 19 -2.20 -0.18 7.82
CA TYR A 19 -1.69 0.91 8.64
C TYR A 19 -2.74 2.02 8.87
N LEU A 20 -3.31 2.57 7.80
CA LEU A 20 -4.21 3.72 7.85
C LEU A 20 -5.53 3.47 8.58
N LEU A 21 -6.07 2.26 8.43
CA LEU A 21 -7.37 1.87 8.97
C LEU A 21 -7.25 0.95 10.20
N HIS A 22 -6.05 0.70 10.69
CA HIS A 22 -5.77 -0.19 11.81
C HIS A 22 -6.49 -1.55 11.68
N ARG A 23 -6.34 -2.18 10.50
CA ARG A 23 -7.05 -3.42 10.19
C ARG A 23 -6.42 -4.61 10.91
N ASP A 24 -7.10 -5.09 11.94
CA ASP A 24 -6.80 -6.31 12.70
C ASP A 24 -5.31 -6.47 13.11
N ASP A 25 -4.83 -7.70 13.16
CA ASP A 25 -3.43 -8.01 13.53
C ASP A 25 -2.40 -7.53 12.49
N HIS A 26 -2.83 -7.26 11.24
CA HIS A 26 -1.96 -6.75 10.19
C HIS A 26 -1.47 -5.33 10.46
N ALA A 27 -2.27 -4.51 11.15
CA ALA A 27 -1.90 -3.14 11.49
C ALA A 27 -0.57 -3.04 12.22
N LYS A 28 -0.31 -3.93 13.17
CA LYS A 28 0.94 -3.93 13.95
C LYS A 28 2.18 -4.15 13.11
N MET A 29 2.10 -5.05 12.13
CA MET A 29 3.22 -5.30 11.21
C MET A 29 3.40 -4.11 10.26
N ALA A 30 2.32 -3.52 9.77
CA ALA A 30 2.38 -2.32 8.95
C ALA A 30 2.99 -1.14 9.72
N GLU A 31 2.58 -0.90 10.97
CA GLU A 31 3.18 0.11 11.84
C GLU A 31 4.69 -0.12 12.04
N ALA A 32 5.10 -1.36 12.33
CA ALA A 32 6.51 -1.70 12.51
C ALA A 32 7.34 -1.44 11.24
N VAL A 33 6.80 -1.72 10.05
CA VAL A 33 7.46 -1.38 8.77
C VAL A 33 7.67 0.13 8.64
N MET A 34 6.64 0.95 8.98
CA MET A 34 6.76 2.41 8.92
C MET A 34 7.80 2.94 9.91
N GLU A 35 7.74 2.48 11.17
CA GLU A 35 8.66 2.92 12.22
C GLU A 35 10.11 2.53 11.93
N LEU A 36 10.34 1.25 11.57
CA LEU A 36 11.69 0.76 11.26
C LEU A 36 12.22 1.37 9.96
N GLY A 37 11.36 1.60 8.97
CA GLY A 37 11.71 2.32 7.75
C GLY A 37 12.24 3.71 8.06
N ALA A 38 11.52 4.48 8.86
CA ALA A 38 11.95 5.82 9.29
C ALA A 38 13.24 5.78 10.10
N LYS A 39 13.36 4.84 11.07
CA LYS A 39 14.55 4.68 11.91
C LYS A 39 15.81 4.34 11.11
N ASN A 40 15.67 3.54 10.06
CA ASN A 40 16.78 3.08 9.21
C ASN A 40 16.98 3.94 7.97
N ASN A 41 16.30 5.09 7.84
CA ASN A 41 16.35 5.98 6.67
C ASN A 41 15.97 5.29 5.36
N VAL A 42 15.02 4.37 5.40
CA VAL A 42 14.45 3.72 4.21
C VAL A 42 13.42 4.66 3.57
N THR A 43 13.54 4.92 2.29
CA THR A 43 12.53 5.67 1.53
C THR A 43 11.32 4.78 1.26
N LEU A 44 10.17 5.18 1.78
CA LEU A 44 8.90 4.52 1.50
C LEU A 44 8.29 5.07 0.21
N LEU A 45 7.84 4.20 -0.67
CA LEU A 45 7.24 4.54 -1.95
C LEU A 45 5.80 4.06 -2.01
N CYS A 46 4.94 4.82 -2.69
CA CYS A 46 3.57 4.47 -2.98
C CYS A 46 3.28 4.73 -4.47
N ALA A 47 2.75 3.77 -5.19
CA ALA A 47 2.33 3.99 -6.57
C ALA A 47 1.13 4.96 -6.62
N SER A 48 1.10 5.84 -7.60
CA SER A 48 0.05 6.86 -7.73
C SER A 48 -1.36 6.26 -7.87
N LEU A 49 -1.47 5.08 -8.50
CA LEU A 49 -2.75 4.36 -8.61
C LEU A 49 -3.31 3.94 -7.24
N SER A 50 -2.46 3.61 -6.27
CA SER A 50 -2.88 3.20 -4.92
C SER A 50 -3.64 4.30 -4.18
N LEU A 51 -3.40 5.58 -4.49
CA LEU A 51 -4.14 6.69 -3.89
C LEU A 51 -5.64 6.64 -4.21
N LYS A 52 -6.01 6.23 -5.42
CA LYS A 52 -7.41 6.04 -5.82
C LYS A 52 -8.07 4.94 -4.97
N ASP A 53 -7.38 3.83 -4.80
CA ASP A 53 -7.91 2.67 -4.07
C ASP A 53 -7.97 2.94 -2.57
N ILE A 54 -6.98 3.64 -2.01
CA ILE A 54 -7.02 4.12 -0.62
C ILE A 54 -8.24 5.02 -0.39
N ALA A 55 -8.51 5.97 -1.29
CA ALA A 55 -9.67 6.85 -1.18
C ALA A 55 -10.99 6.06 -1.23
N TYR A 56 -11.12 5.14 -2.18
CA TYR A 56 -12.33 4.34 -2.35
C TYR A 56 -12.54 3.36 -1.19
N LEU A 57 -11.51 2.61 -0.81
CA LEU A 57 -11.61 1.57 0.20
C LEU A 57 -11.76 2.13 1.62
N SER A 58 -11.12 3.27 1.93
CA SER A 58 -11.31 3.95 3.22
C SER A 58 -12.74 4.50 3.36
N SER A 59 -13.29 5.09 2.30
CA SER A 59 -14.69 5.52 2.29
C SER A 59 -15.65 4.34 2.46
N SER A 60 -15.38 3.22 1.78
CA SER A 60 -16.18 2.01 1.87
C SER A 60 -16.13 1.37 3.26
N ALA A 61 -14.97 1.38 3.92
CA ALA A 61 -14.81 0.88 5.28
C ALA A 61 -15.69 1.67 6.27
N ILE A 62 -15.64 3.00 6.21
CA ILE A 62 -16.49 3.85 7.05
C ILE A 62 -17.98 3.55 6.83
N ARG A 63 -18.40 3.41 5.58
CA ARG A 63 -19.81 3.12 5.27
C ARG A 63 -20.28 1.76 5.78
N ARG A 64 -19.41 0.77 5.90
CA ARG A 64 -19.75 -0.56 6.43
C ARG A 64 -19.91 -0.59 7.93
N GLU A 65 -19.18 0.25 8.66
CA GLU A 65 -19.28 0.33 10.12
C GLU A 65 -20.60 0.92 10.59
N PHE A 66 -21.24 1.77 9.78
CA PHE A 66 -22.52 2.38 10.10
C PHE A 66 -23.67 1.64 9.40
N LYS A 67 -24.57 1.02 10.17
CA LYS A 67 -25.71 0.26 9.64
C LYS A 67 -26.80 1.18 9.08
N PRO A 68 -27.54 0.74 8.04
CA PRO A 68 -28.75 1.44 7.62
C PRO A 68 -29.78 1.50 8.77
N ASN A 69 -30.50 2.58 8.90
CA ASN A 69 -31.52 2.87 9.93
C ASN A 69 -30.99 3.31 11.31
N GLU A 70 -29.81 3.80 11.38
CA GLU A 70 -29.30 4.49 12.57
C GLU A 70 -29.92 5.89 12.70
N SER A 71 -29.72 6.53 13.86
CA SER A 71 -30.23 7.87 14.15
C SER A 71 -29.75 8.92 13.14
N GLU A 72 -30.39 10.09 13.10
CA GLU A 72 -29.98 11.22 12.25
C GLU A 72 -28.51 11.63 12.55
N VAL A 73 -28.09 11.56 13.81
CA VAL A 73 -26.72 11.85 14.23
C VAL A 73 -25.73 10.85 13.63
N GLU A 74 -26.06 9.57 13.66
CA GLU A 74 -25.21 8.51 13.09
C GLU A 74 -25.12 8.62 11.58
N ASN A 75 -26.23 8.91 10.90
CA ASN A 75 -26.26 9.16 9.46
C ASN A 75 -25.42 10.39 9.07
N PHE A 76 -25.50 11.48 9.84
CA PHE A 76 -24.67 12.65 9.65
C PHE A 76 -23.20 12.31 9.86
N THR A 77 -22.85 11.63 10.96
CA THR A 77 -21.48 11.22 11.30
C THR A 77 -20.91 10.33 10.21
N ARG A 78 -21.65 9.33 9.73
CA ARG A 78 -21.27 8.46 8.61
C ARG A 78 -20.97 9.27 7.35
N SER A 79 -21.86 10.17 6.97
CA SER A 79 -21.68 11.01 5.78
C SER A 79 -20.46 11.90 5.90
N PHE A 80 -20.27 12.52 7.06
CA PHE A 80 -19.14 13.38 7.34
C PHE A 80 -17.82 12.60 7.30
N LEU A 81 -17.71 11.49 8.01
CA LEU A 81 -16.49 10.66 8.06
C LEU A 81 -16.17 10.05 6.69
N SER A 82 -17.16 9.52 5.97
CA SER A 82 -16.94 8.92 4.65
C SER A 82 -16.48 9.93 3.60
N SER A 83 -16.69 11.21 3.81
CA SER A 83 -16.21 12.29 2.95
C SER A 83 -14.84 12.85 3.36
N ARG A 84 -14.49 12.77 4.64
CA ARG A 84 -13.26 13.38 5.20
C ARG A 84 -12.10 12.39 5.34
N VAL A 85 -12.38 11.18 5.83
CA VAL A 85 -11.35 10.18 6.09
C VAL A 85 -10.53 9.82 4.85
N PRO A 86 -11.11 9.66 3.64
CA PRO A 86 -10.31 9.37 2.45
C PRO A 86 -9.25 10.44 2.16
N TRP A 87 -9.59 11.71 2.27
CA TRP A 87 -8.64 12.80 2.05
C TRP A 87 -7.52 12.81 3.09
N ARG A 88 -7.86 12.52 4.35
CA ARG A 88 -6.87 12.42 5.42
C ARG A 88 -5.93 11.24 5.21
N CYS A 89 -6.44 10.11 4.73
CA CYS A 89 -5.61 8.96 4.36
C CYS A 89 -4.64 9.29 3.22
N ILE A 90 -5.11 9.97 2.16
CA ILE A 90 -4.24 10.41 1.05
C ILE A 90 -3.17 11.38 1.55
N GLU A 91 -3.54 12.37 2.36
CA GLU A 91 -2.60 13.34 2.94
C GLU A 91 -1.51 12.62 3.73
N GLN A 92 -1.88 11.69 4.60
CA GLN A 92 -0.96 10.91 5.41
C GLN A 92 0.00 10.06 4.56
N VAL A 93 -0.49 9.42 3.51
CA VAL A 93 0.38 8.68 2.57
C VAL A 93 1.38 9.61 1.89
N LYS A 94 0.94 10.80 1.44
CA LYS A 94 1.83 11.79 0.82
C LYS A 94 2.87 12.38 1.78
N GLU A 95 2.60 12.37 3.07
CA GLU A 95 3.56 12.80 4.10
C GLU A 95 4.62 11.71 4.38
N MET A 96 4.24 10.43 4.25
CA MET A 96 5.09 9.29 4.61
C MET A 96 5.85 8.70 3.41
N CYS A 97 5.29 8.79 2.20
CA CYS A 97 5.79 8.10 1.01
C CYS A 97 6.07 9.07 -0.13
N ASP A 98 7.14 8.79 -0.88
CA ASP A 98 7.32 9.37 -2.21
C ASP A 98 6.33 8.71 -3.18
N ILE A 99 5.57 9.52 -3.92
CA ILE A 99 4.59 9.01 -4.87
C ILE A 99 5.26 8.70 -6.20
N VAL A 100 5.15 7.44 -6.62
CA VAL A 100 5.69 6.94 -7.89
C VAL A 100 4.62 7.04 -8.98
N ALA A 101 4.95 7.71 -10.07
CA ALA A 101 4.04 7.84 -11.20
C ALA A 101 3.79 6.49 -11.89
N VAL A 102 2.56 6.28 -12.31
CA VAL A 102 2.17 5.20 -13.24
C VAL A 102 1.81 5.87 -14.56
N ASP A 103 2.66 5.68 -15.55
CA ASP A 103 2.56 6.28 -16.88
C ASP A 103 2.35 5.23 -17.98
N GLU A 104 2.36 5.65 -19.24
CA GLU A 104 2.20 4.79 -20.41
C GLU A 104 3.26 3.68 -20.45
N SER A 105 4.52 4.02 -20.16
CA SER A 105 5.62 3.03 -20.14
C SER A 105 5.39 1.97 -19.04
N THR A 106 4.85 2.38 -17.89
CA THR A 106 4.48 1.47 -16.80
C THR A 106 3.36 0.52 -17.27
N CYS A 107 2.34 1.06 -17.95
CA CYS A 107 1.23 0.27 -18.46
C CYS A 107 1.68 -0.77 -19.51
N ASP A 108 2.53 -0.39 -20.46
CA ASP A 108 3.04 -1.30 -21.49
C ASP A 108 3.85 -2.46 -20.89
N LYS A 109 4.72 -2.16 -19.92
CA LYS A 109 5.50 -3.18 -19.23
C LYS A 109 4.62 -4.09 -18.37
N ALA A 110 3.65 -3.53 -17.65
CA ALA A 110 2.69 -4.31 -16.87
C ALA A 110 1.86 -5.25 -17.76
N PHE A 111 1.44 -4.78 -18.93
CA PHE A 111 0.75 -5.61 -19.91
C PHE A 111 1.61 -6.80 -20.36
N SER A 112 2.90 -6.63 -20.52
CA SER A 112 3.81 -7.71 -20.89
C SER A 112 3.91 -8.84 -19.85
N LEU A 113 3.57 -8.55 -18.59
CA LEU A 113 3.61 -9.52 -17.49
C LEU A 113 2.36 -10.42 -17.41
N GLN A 114 1.34 -10.23 -18.25
CA GLN A 114 0.06 -10.94 -18.20
C GLN A 114 0.17 -12.48 -18.16
N LYS A 115 1.23 -13.05 -18.74
CA LYS A 115 1.46 -14.51 -18.72
C LYS A 115 2.02 -15.00 -17.40
N ARG A 116 2.71 -14.13 -16.67
CA ARG A 116 3.30 -14.44 -15.37
C ARG A 116 2.29 -14.22 -14.24
N HIS A 117 1.57 -13.12 -14.31
CA HIS A 117 0.55 -12.74 -13.33
C HIS A 117 -0.62 -12.06 -14.05
N ARG A 118 -1.85 -12.51 -13.78
CA ARG A 118 -3.02 -12.08 -14.54
C ARG A 118 -3.64 -10.78 -14.06
N ASP A 119 -3.40 -10.41 -12.81
CA ASP A 119 -3.90 -9.15 -12.28
C ASP A 119 -3.06 -7.98 -12.82
N PHE A 120 -3.73 -7.11 -13.59
CA PHE A 120 -3.07 -5.98 -14.23
C PHE A 120 -2.65 -4.90 -13.24
N GLU A 121 -3.45 -4.69 -12.18
CA GLU A 121 -3.15 -3.71 -11.14
C GLU A 121 -1.90 -4.10 -10.36
N ASP A 122 -1.79 -5.36 -9.97
CA ASP A 122 -0.58 -5.90 -9.33
C ASP A 122 0.65 -5.76 -10.24
N ASN A 123 0.49 -6.04 -11.54
CA ASN A 123 1.57 -5.84 -12.50
C ASN A 123 2.02 -4.38 -12.59
N LEU A 124 1.09 -3.42 -12.48
CA LEU A 124 1.43 -1.99 -12.40
C LEU A 124 2.24 -1.67 -11.15
N ILE A 125 1.90 -2.25 -9.99
CA ILE A 125 2.65 -2.10 -8.75
C ILE A 125 4.08 -2.63 -8.90
N ILE A 126 4.26 -3.83 -9.43
CA ILE A 126 5.57 -4.44 -9.68
C ILE A 126 6.42 -3.54 -10.58
N VAL A 127 5.86 -3.10 -11.71
CA VAL A 127 6.60 -2.27 -12.68
C VAL A 127 6.92 -0.89 -12.10
N ALA A 128 5.99 -0.26 -11.39
CA ALA A 128 6.23 1.02 -10.73
C ALA A 128 7.38 0.92 -9.72
N ALA A 129 7.43 -0.16 -8.96
CA ALA A 129 8.53 -0.43 -8.02
C ALA A 129 9.87 -0.60 -8.75
N GLN A 130 9.90 -1.37 -9.83
CA GLN A 130 11.12 -1.58 -10.63
C GLN A 130 11.63 -0.27 -11.25
N GLN A 131 10.74 0.52 -11.83
CA GLN A 131 11.10 1.79 -12.47
C GLN A 131 11.56 2.85 -11.47
N SER A 132 11.05 2.82 -10.24
CA SER A 132 11.46 3.74 -9.17
C SER A 132 12.74 3.30 -8.43
N GLY A 133 13.30 2.15 -8.78
CA GLY A 133 14.50 1.62 -8.12
C GLY A 133 14.24 1.12 -6.71
N ALA A 134 13.00 0.67 -6.42
CA ALA A 134 12.69 0.02 -5.16
C ALA A 134 13.44 -1.32 -5.05
N ASN A 135 13.93 -1.64 -3.86
CA ASN A 135 14.57 -2.92 -3.57
C ASN A 135 13.55 -4.07 -3.58
N CYS A 136 12.34 -3.80 -3.16
CA CYS A 136 11.23 -4.77 -3.17
C CYS A 136 9.86 -4.07 -3.09
N VAL A 137 8.81 -4.87 -3.34
CA VAL A 137 7.43 -4.55 -3.02
C VAL A 137 7.07 -5.23 -1.72
N VAL A 138 6.51 -4.47 -0.77
CA VAL A 138 6.00 -5.00 0.50
C VAL A 138 4.50 -5.23 0.35
N THR A 139 4.09 -6.47 0.45
CA THR A 139 2.69 -6.87 0.24
C THR A 139 2.30 -8.02 1.16
N SER A 140 1.01 -8.12 1.48
CA SER A 140 0.41 -9.27 2.15
C SER A 140 -0.28 -10.24 1.18
N ASP A 141 -0.24 -9.97 -0.12
CA ASP A 141 -0.85 -10.80 -1.14
C ASP A 141 0.01 -12.04 -1.43
N ALA A 142 -0.48 -13.20 -1.00
CA ALA A 142 0.22 -14.48 -1.18
C ALA A 142 0.36 -14.89 -2.65
N GLU A 143 -0.60 -14.54 -3.51
CA GLU A 143 -0.53 -14.85 -4.94
C GLU A 143 0.53 -13.99 -5.61
N LEU A 144 0.56 -12.70 -5.34
CA LEU A 144 1.58 -11.79 -5.84
C LEU A 144 2.99 -12.22 -5.40
N ILE A 145 3.16 -12.57 -4.11
CA ILE A 145 4.43 -13.09 -3.59
C ILE A 145 4.83 -14.38 -4.31
N SER A 146 3.90 -15.31 -4.54
CA SER A 146 4.18 -16.57 -5.21
C SER A 146 4.65 -16.40 -6.67
N HIS A 147 4.14 -15.39 -7.35
CA HIS A 147 4.49 -15.10 -8.74
C HIS A 147 5.77 -14.23 -8.88
N PHE A 148 6.11 -13.44 -7.86
CA PHE A 148 7.30 -12.58 -7.85
C PHE A 148 8.12 -12.75 -6.55
N PRO A 149 8.53 -13.99 -6.18
CA PRO A 149 9.20 -14.25 -4.90
C PRO A 149 10.55 -13.56 -4.78
N GLU A 150 11.19 -13.26 -5.90
CA GLU A 150 12.47 -12.55 -5.95
C GLU A 150 12.33 -11.06 -5.64
N TYR A 151 11.10 -10.52 -5.73
CA TYR A 151 10.87 -9.08 -5.65
C TYR A 151 9.83 -8.66 -4.60
N CYS A 152 8.94 -9.56 -4.20
CA CYS A 152 7.95 -9.31 -3.16
C CYS A 152 8.40 -9.81 -1.79
N LYS A 153 8.09 -9.04 -0.75
CA LYS A 153 8.35 -9.36 0.65
C LYS A 153 7.11 -9.11 1.49
N THR A 154 6.92 -9.93 2.50
CA THR A 154 5.90 -9.68 3.51
C THR A 154 6.33 -8.57 4.47
N PRO A 155 5.38 -7.88 5.13
CA PRO A 155 5.73 -6.94 6.21
C PRO A 155 6.62 -7.57 7.28
N ALA A 156 6.39 -8.83 7.66
CA ALA A 156 7.20 -9.53 8.66
C ALA A 156 8.65 -9.74 8.20
N GLU A 157 8.89 -10.06 6.92
CA GLU A 157 10.24 -10.19 6.37
C GLU A 157 10.97 -8.84 6.36
N ILE A 158 10.28 -7.74 6.12
CA ILE A 158 10.85 -6.38 6.18
C ILE A 158 11.21 -6.01 7.61
N VAL A 159 10.32 -6.26 8.57
CA VAL A 159 10.60 -6.03 9.99
C VAL A 159 11.85 -6.78 10.41
N ALA A 160 11.93 -8.07 10.11
CA ALA A 160 13.10 -8.90 10.45
C ALA A 160 14.40 -8.45 9.76
N ALA A 161 14.31 -7.82 8.58
CA ALA A 161 15.48 -7.32 7.86
C ALA A 161 15.97 -5.94 8.36
N LEU A 162 15.11 -5.18 9.03
CA LEU A 162 15.41 -3.83 9.53
C LEU A 162 15.70 -3.77 11.05
N GLU A 163 15.41 -4.84 11.80
CA GLU A 163 15.78 -4.98 13.22
C GLU A 163 17.31 -5.20 13.38
#